data_806a975804da810bd47d1290546bdb24
#
_entry.id   806a975804da810bd47d1290546bdb24
#
_cell.length_a   1.000
_cell.length_b   1.000
_cell.length_c   1.000
_cell.angle_alpha   90.00
_cell.angle_beta   90.00
_cell.angle_gamma   90.00
#
_symmetry.space_group_name_H-M   'P 1'
#
loop_
_entity.id
_entity.type
_entity.pdbx_description
1 polymer ?
#
loop_
_entity_poly.entity_id
_entity_poly.type
_entity_poly.pdbx_seq_one_letter_code
_entity_poly.pdbx_strand_id
1 'polypeptide(L)'
;MKILVVGKGGREHALLNTLSLSPQKPELFSFPGSDAIFQIAKPTTATDLPSLIDWMKSHAIDLCIAGEESYLVTGEGLANLCEKNSIPCWGPPKQSAQLEASKEFSKEFLLRNQIPTATATVCDSLETAVAAIADTYPTVLKFDGLAAGKGVAVCPDEKSALDFLNEVFTEKRFGPGRLLGEECLI
;
A
#
# COMPACT_ATOMS: atom_id res chain seq x y z
N MET A 1 -3.33 -28.33 -3.07
CA MET A 1 -2.61 -27.03 -3.17
C MET A 1 -2.83 -26.26 -1.87
N LYS A 2 -1.75 -25.73 -1.30
CA LYS A 2 -1.77 -24.89 -0.09
C LYS A 2 -1.53 -23.45 -0.47
N ILE A 3 -2.44 -22.56 -0.09
CA ILE A 3 -2.38 -21.13 -0.44
C ILE A 3 -2.34 -20.31 0.85
N LEU A 4 -1.39 -19.38 0.93
CA LEU A 4 -1.31 -18.38 1.98
C LEU A 4 -1.70 -17.01 1.42
N VAL A 5 -2.65 -16.32 2.09
CA VAL A 5 -2.99 -14.93 1.79
C VAL A 5 -2.46 -14.03 2.91
N VAL A 6 -1.68 -13.00 2.53
CA VAL A 6 -1.07 -12.06 3.47
C VAL A 6 -1.92 -10.80 3.56
N GLY A 7 -2.40 -10.50 4.76
CA GLY A 7 -3.25 -9.36 5.10
C GLY A 7 -4.38 -9.76 6.05
N LYS A 8 -5.19 -8.77 6.46
CA LYS A 8 -6.22 -8.95 7.52
C LYS A 8 -7.55 -8.25 7.22
N GLY A 9 -7.66 -7.59 6.09
CA GLY A 9 -8.80 -6.74 5.74
C GLY A 9 -9.91 -7.46 4.98
N GLY A 10 -10.90 -6.69 4.54
CA GLY A 10 -12.04 -7.19 3.77
C GLY A 10 -11.65 -7.73 2.39
N ARG A 11 -10.61 -7.18 1.76
CA ARG A 11 -10.07 -7.66 0.49
C ARG A 11 -9.53 -9.09 0.62
N GLU A 12 -8.72 -9.36 1.63
CA GLU A 12 -8.16 -10.68 1.91
C GLU A 12 -9.24 -11.68 2.30
N HIS A 13 -10.23 -11.24 3.09
CA HIS A 13 -11.39 -12.07 3.40
C HIS A 13 -12.16 -12.46 2.13
N ALA A 14 -12.41 -11.53 1.20
CA ALA A 14 -13.10 -11.80 -0.05
C ALA A 14 -12.30 -12.77 -0.96
N LEU A 15 -10.98 -12.60 -1.04
CA LEU A 15 -10.08 -13.50 -1.76
C LEU A 15 -10.16 -14.93 -1.19
N LEU A 16 -10.02 -15.07 0.11
CA LEU A 16 -10.08 -16.37 0.79
C LEU A 16 -11.46 -17.02 0.65
N ASN A 17 -12.53 -16.25 0.76
CA ASN A 17 -13.90 -16.76 0.54
C ASN A 17 -14.05 -17.29 -0.89
N THR A 18 -13.58 -16.56 -1.90
CA THR A 18 -13.62 -17.02 -3.30
C THR A 18 -12.78 -18.30 -3.51
N LEU A 19 -11.58 -18.36 -2.94
CA LEU A 19 -10.71 -19.53 -3.01
C LEU A 19 -11.34 -20.77 -2.32
N SER A 20 -12.06 -20.58 -1.22
CA SER A 20 -12.72 -21.67 -0.50
C SER A 20 -13.83 -22.33 -1.33
N LEU A 21 -14.43 -21.59 -2.25
CA LEU A 21 -15.47 -22.09 -3.17
C LEU A 21 -14.89 -22.80 -4.41
N SER A 22 -13.56 -22.81 -4.56
CA SER A 22 -12.90 -23.45 -5.70
C SER A 22 -13.15 -24.95 -5.73
N PRO A 23 -13.47 -25.54 -6.92
CA PRO A 23 -13.56 -26.98 -7.09
C PRO A 23 -12.28 -27.75 -6.71
N GLN A 24 -11.13 -27.08 -6.74
CA GLN A 24 -9.83 -27.64 -6.36
C GLN A 24 -9.64 -27.79 -4.85
N LYS A 25 -10.52 -27.18 -4.04
CA LYS A 25 -10.52 -27.22 -2.57
C LYS A 25 -9.12 -27.02 -1.97
N PRO A 26 -8.48 -25.85 -2.23
CA PRO A 26 -7.16 -25.57 -1.67
C PRO A 26 -7.23 -25.52 -0.12
N GLU A 27 -6.13 -25.93 0.51
CA GLU A 27 -5.94 -25.66 1.93
C GLU A 27 -5.51 -24.20 2.10
N LEU A 28 -6.26 -23.43 2.88
CA LEU A 28 -6.11 -21.97 2.98
C LEU A 28 -5.49 -21.58 4.32
N PHE A 29 -4.55 -20.64 4.23
CA PHE A 29 -3.86 -20.03 5.38
C PHE A 29 -3.88 -18.51 5.25
N SER A 30 -3.75 -17.81 6.38
CA SER A 30 -3.64 -16.35 6.40
C SER A 30 -2.64 -15.85 7.44
N PHE A 31 -1.96 -14.74 7.10
CA PHE A 31 -1.04 -13.99 7.96
C PHE A 31 -1.24 -12.48 7.75
N PRO A 32 -1.35 -11.65 8.78
CA PRO A 32 -1.66 -12.03 10.16
C PRO A 32 -3.09 -12.56 10.31
N GLY A 33 -3.97 -12.26 9.35
CA GLY A 33 -5.38 -12.64 9.38
C GLY A 33 -6.21 -11.82 10.37
N SER A 34 -7.45 -12.24 10.57
CA SER A 34 -8.41 -11.69 11.53
C SER A 34 -9.42 -12.75 11.93
N ASP A 35 -10.21 -12.52 12.97
CA ASP A 35 -11.23 -13.47 13.45
C ASP A 35 -12.20 -13.89 12.34
N ALA A 36 -12.60 -12.95 11.46
CA ALA A 36 -13.46 -13.26 10.32
C ALA A 36 -12.75 -14.15 9.29
N ILE A 37 -11.47 -13.89 9.01
CA ILE A 37 -10.65 -14.67 8.09
C ILE A 37 -10.44 -16.08 8.62
N PHE A 38 -10.25 -16.24 9.93
CA PHE A 38 -10.02 -17.55 10.56
C PHE A 38 -11.25 -18.47 10.59
N GLN A 39 -12.42 -17.99 10.17
CA GLN A 39 -13.57 -18.86 9.86
C GLN A 39 -13.39 -19.62 8.54
N ILE A 40 -12.47 -19.16 7.66
CA ILE A 40 -12.26 -19.67 6.30
C ILE A 40 -10.87 -20.27 6.13
N ALA A 41 -9.86 -19.67 6.74
CA ALA A 41 -8.45 -20.02 6.59
C ALA A 41 -7.78 -20.27 7.94
N LYS A 42 -6.76 -21.11 7.95
CA LYS A 42 -5.98 -21.41 9.16
C LYS A 42 -4.99 -20.29 9.48
N PRO A 43 -4.78 -19.92 10.75
CA PRO A 43 -3.72 -19.00 11.13
C PRO A 43 -2.35 -19.63 10.94
N THR A 44 -1.34 -18.77 10.75
CA THR A 44 0.08 -19.16 10.87
C THR A 44 0.58 -18.91 12.31
N THR A 45 1.76 -19.41 12.61
CA THR A 45 2.47 -19.09 13.87
C THR A 45 3.55 -18.02 13.67
N ALA A 46 3.68 -17.48 12.46
CA ALA A 46 4.65 -16.43 12.15
C ALA A 46 4.25 -15.09 12.81
N THR A 47 5.26 -14.29 13.14
CA THR A 47 5.10 -12.97 13.77
C THR A 47 5.60 -11.83 12.92
N ASP A 48 6.42 -12.12 11.91
CA ASP A 48 7.02 -11.17 10.97
C ASP A 48 7.30 -11.83 9.61
N LEU A 49 7.79 -11.07 8.64
CA LEU A 49 8.06 -11.62 7.30
C LEU A 49 9.16 -12.68 7.28
N PRO A 50 10.30 -12.55 7.98
CA PRO A 50 11.30 -13.61 8.02
C PRO A 50 10.75 -14.94 8.57
N SER A 51 10.08 -14.93 9.71
CA SER A 51 9.45 -16.12 10.29
C SER A 51 8.32 -16.67 9.41
N LEU A 52 7.62 -15.82 8.66
CA LEU A 52 6.61 -16.24 7.69
C LEU A 52 7.23 -17.04 6.53
N ILE A 53 8.39 -16.62 6.02
CA ILE A 53 9.11 -17.35 4.98
C ILE A 53 9.50 -18.76 5.48
N ASP A 54 10.06 -18.86 6.70
CA ASP A 54 10.42 -20.14 7.28
C ASP A 54 9.19 -21.02 7.51
N TRP A 55 8.10 -20.43 7.96
CA TRP A 55 6.83 -21.11 8.13
C TRP A 55 6.28 -21.63 6.79
N MET A 56 6.30 -20.83 5.74
CA MET A 56 5.86 -21.26 4.40
C MET A 56 6.68 -22.43 3.86
N LYS A 57 7.99 -22.41 4.05
CA LYS A 57 8.89 -23.51 3.64
C LYS A 57 8.56 -24.79 4.39
N SER A 58 8.43 -24.72 5.74
CA SER A 58 8.16 -25.89 6.57
C SER A 58 6.79 -26.51 6.32
N HIS A 59 5.82 -25.72 5.86
CA HIS A 59 4.47 -26.17 5.56
C HIS A 59 4.24 -26.48 4.06
N ALA A 60 5.29 -26.34 3.23
CA ALA A 60 5.24 -26.54 1.78
C ALA A 60 4.07 -25.75 1.15
N ILE A 61 4.06 -24.43 1.33
CA ILE A 61 3.09 -23.55 0.70
C ILE A 61 3.36 -23.48 -0.80
N ASP A 62 2.34 -23.77 -1.60
CA ASP A 62 2.43 -23.78 -3.06
C ASP A 62 2.33 -22.38 -3.68
N LEU A 63 1.58 -21.46 -3.02
CA LEU A 63 1.37 -20.09 -3.50
C LEU A 63 1.16 -19.14 -2.32
N CYS A 64 1.91 -18.04 -2.32
CA CYS A 64 1.70 -16.88 -1.47
C CYS A 64 0.97 -15.79 -2.27
N ILE A 65 -0.05 -15.17 -1.69
CA ILE A 65 -0.78 -14.04 -2.28
C ILE A 65 -0.59 -12.82 -1.39
N ALA A 66 0.00 -11.76 -1.94
CA ALA A 66 0.13 -10.48 -1.26
C ALA A 66 -1.21 -9.73 -1.34
N GLY A 67 -1.98 -9.73 -0.27
CA GLY A 67 -3.23 -9.00 -0.18
C GLY A 67 -3.02 -7.56 0.28
N GLU A 68 -2.31 -7.35 1.38
CA GLU A 68 -2.02 -6.03 1.94
C GLU A 68 -0.70 -5.49 1.38
N GLU A 69 -0.76 -4.34 0.73
CA GLU A 69 0.35 -3.71 0.01
C GLU A 69 1.53 -3.32 0.89
N SER A 70 1.31 -3.04 2.17
CA SER A 70 2.38 -2.66 3.12
C SER A 70 3.47 -3.72 3.21
N TYR A 71 3.12 -4.99 3.11
CA TYR A 71 4.09 -6.10 3.14
C TYR A 71 4.98 -6.18 1.89
N LEU A 72 4.54 -5.58 0.78
CA LEU A 72 5.34 -5.54 -0.45
C LEU A 72 6.50 -4.55 -0.38
N VAL A 73 6.37 -3.51 0.46
CA VAL A 73 7.37 -2.42 0.56
C VAL A 73 8.14 -2.40 1.88
N THR A 74 7.66 -3.11 2.91
CA THR A 74 8.32 -3.18 4.22
C THR A 74 9.53 -4.12 4.18
N GLY A 75 10.64 -3.69 4.77
CA GLY A 75 11.89 -4.48 4.80
C GLY A 75 12.38 -4.79 3.39
N GLU A 76 12.63 -6.07 3.09
CA GLU A 76 13.00 -6.50 1.74
C GLU A 76 11.80 -6.64 0.80
N GLY A 77 10.59 -6.62 1.31
CA GLY A 77 9.35 -6.87 0.57
C GLY A 77 9.00 -8.35 0.44
N LEU A 78 7.72 -8.67 0.68
CA LEU A 78 7.23 -10.05 0.68
C LEU A 78 7.57 -10.81 -0.62
N ALA A 79 7.29 -10.21 -1.79
CA ALA A 79 7.51 -10.86 -3.07
C ALA A 79 9.00 -11.15 -3.32
N ASN A 80 9.89 -10.22 -2.94
CA ASN A 80 11.35 -10.43 -3.05
C ASN A 80 11.84 -11.52 -2.10
N LEU A 81 11.31 -11.58 -0.87
CA LEU A 81 11.64 -12.65 0.06
C LEU A 81 11.14 -14.02 -0.44
N CYS A 82 9.94 -14.08 -1.01
CA CYS A 82 9.41 -15.29 -1.63
C CYS A 82 10.30 -15.75 -2.80
N GLU A 83 10.67 -14.84 -3.71
CA GLU A 83 11.55 -15.13 -4.85
C GLU A 83 12.90 -15.70 -4.39
N LYS A 84 13.58 -15.06 -3.43
CA LYS A 84 14.84 -15.52 -2.85
C LYS A 84 14.76 -16.95 -2.28
N ASN A 85 13.58 -17.36 -1.84
CA ASN A 85 13.33 -18.65 -1.20
C ASN A 85 12.58 -19.64 -2.12
N SER A 86 12.46 -19.32 -3.42
CA SER A 86 11.77 -20.17 -4.43
C SER A 86 10.31 -20.50 -4.07
N ILE A 87 9.62 -19.59 -3.41
CA ILE A 87 8.20 -19.68 -3.09
C ILE A 87 7.42 -18.90 -4.15
N PRO A 88 6.50 -19.51 -4.90
CA PRO A 88 5.64 -18.77 -5.81
C PRO A 88 4.86 -17.70 -5.08
N CYS A 89 4.92 -16.45 -5.57
CA CYS A 89 4.22 -15.32 -4.96
C CYS A 89 3.46 -14.53 -6.02
N TRP A 90 2.18 -14.30 -5.77
CA TRP A 90 1.39 -13.37 -6.53
C TRP A 90 1.41 -12.00 -5.86
N GLY A 91 2.20 -11.11 -6.39
CA GLY A 91 2.43 -9.76 -5.93
C GLY A 91 3.65 -9.16 -6.63
N PRO A 92 3.70 -7.83 -6.84
CA PRO A 92 4.83 -7.18 -7.48
C PRO A 92 6.06 -7.18 -6.55
N PRO A 93 7.28 -7.19 -7.11
CA PRO A 93 8.49 -6.95 -6.32
C PRO A 93 8.47 -5.54 -5.72
N LYS A 94 9.22 -5.33 -4.63
CA LYS A 94 9.27 -4.08 -3.87
C LYS A 94 9.46 -2.84 -4.75
N GLN A 95 10.35 -2.94 -5.75
CA GLN A 95 10.63 -1.83 -6.65
C GLN A 95 9.38 -1.42 -7.45
N SER A 96 8.62 -2.37 -7.97
CA SER A 96 7.37 -2.09 -8.70
C SER A 96 6.25 -1.64 -7.78
N ALA A 97 6.20 -2.17 -6.55
CA ALA A 97 5.23 -1.78 -5.54
C ALA A 97 5.36 -0.30 -5.10
N GLN A 98 6.51 0.34 -5.37
CA GLN A 98 6.68 1.78 -5.15
C GLN A 98 5.71 2.64 -5.96
N LEU A 99 5.20 2.14 -7.10
CA LEU A 99 4.19 2.87 -7.89
C LEU A 99 2.91 3.18 -7.10
N GLU A 100 2.59 2.36 -6.09
CA GLU A 100 1.46 2.61 -5.19
C GLU A 100 1.92 3.19 -3.84
N ALA A 101 3.07 2.75 -3.33
CA ALA A 101 3.54 3.13 -2.02
C ALA A 101 4.04 4.57 -1.93
N SER A 102 4.57 5.14 -3.03
CA SER A 102 5.06 6.52 -3.10
C SER A 102 4.42 7.24 -4.29
N LYS A 103 3.70 8.29 -3.99
CA LYS A 103 3.07 9.15 -5.00
C LYS A 103 4.12 9.97 -5.77
N GLU A 104 5.18 10.37 -5.08
CA GLU A 104 6.33 11.01 -5.70
C GLU A 104 7.00 10.10 -6.72
N PHE A 105 7.37 8.88 -6.31
CA PHE A 105 7.96 7.88 -7.23
C PHE A 105 7.04 7.61 -8.43
N SER A 106 5.72 7.46 -8.17
CA SER A 106 4.73 7.27 -9.22
C SER A 106 4.69 8.45 -10.18
N LYS A 107 4.72 9.69 -9.66
CA LYS A 107 4.73 10.91 -10.46
C LYS A 107 5.98 11.00 -11.34
N GLU A 108 7.15 10.76 -10.77
CA GLU A 108 8.42 10.73 -11.52
C GLU A 108 8.40 9.65 -12.61
N PHE A 109 7.87 8.46 -12.29
CA PHE A 109 7.72 7.38 -13.27
C PHE A 109 6.82 7.78 -14.44
N LEU A 110 5.66 8.38 -14.17
CA LEU A 110 4.72 8.83 -15.19
C LEU A 110 5.36 9.89 -16.10
N LEU A 111 6.00 10.91 -15.51
CA LEU A 111 6.65 12.00 -16.26
C LEU A 111 7.80 11.46 -17.13
N ARG A 112 8.66 10.61 -16.59
CA ARG A 112 9.78 10.03 -17.33
C ARG A 112 9.33 9.18 -18.52
N ASN A 113 8.18 8.53 -18.41
CA ASN A 113 7.62 7.70 -19.48
C ASN A 113 6.59 8.45 -20.34
N GLN A 114 6.45 9.77 -20.20
CA GLN A 114 5.55 10.61 -20.97
C GLN A 114 4.07 10.17 -20.85
N ILE A 115 3.70 9.61 -19.70
CA ILE A 115 2.33 9.24 -19.38
C ILE A 115 1.62 10.49 -18.83
N PRO A 116 0.46 10.90 -19.40
CA PRO A 116 -0.26 12.07 -18.92
C PRO A 116 -0.60 11.98 -17.44
N THR A 117 -0.30 13.05 -16.71
CA THR A 117 -0.57 13.16 -15.27
C THR A 117 -0.67 14.64 -14.90
N ALA A 118 -1.36 14.96 -13.80
CA ALA A 118 -1.42 16.30 -13.26
C ALA A 118 0.00 16.85 -12.95
N THR A 119 0.21 18.13 -13.13
CA THR A 119 1.44 18.78 -12.63
C THR A 119 1.48 18.68 -11.10
N ALA A 120 2.67 18.48 -10.53
CA ALA A 120 2.84 18.30 -9.11
C ALA A 120 4.11 18.97 -8.59
N THR A 121 4.02 19.49 -7.37
CA THR A 121 5.17 19.98 -6.59
C THR A 121 5.32 19.16 -5.34
N VAL A 122 6.52 18.63 -5.10
CA VAL A 122 6.85 17.89 -3.88
C VAL A 122 7.24 18.90 -2.79
N CYS A 123 6.62 18.76 -1.61
CA CYS A 123 6.82 19.63 -0.46
C CYS A 123 7.26 18.80 0.74
N ASP A 124 8.32 19.22 1.41
CA ASP A 124 8.91 18.57 2.58
C ASP A 124 8.60 19.29 3.90
N SER A 125 7.99 20.48 3.82
CA SER A 125 7.61 21.28 4.97
C SER A 125 6.30 22.02 4.74
N LEU A 126 5.68 22.50 5.84
CA LEU A 126 4.49 23.34 5.78
C LEU A 126 4.73 24.61 4.95
N GLU A 127 5.89 25.23 5.11
CA GLU A 127 6.25 26.49 4.42
C GLU A 127 6.33 26.27 2.91
N THR A 128 7.04 25.21 2.47
CA THR A 128 7.16 24.89 1.05
C THR A 128 5.80 24.50 0.45
N ALA A 129 4.96 23.81 1.21
CA ALA A 129 3.63 23.42 0.77
C ALA A 129 2.69 24.63 0.60
N VAL A 130 2.66 25.55 1.56
CA VAL A 130 1.88 26.79 1.46
C VAL A 130 2.30 27.63 0.26
N ALA A 131 3.63 27.77 0.07
CA ALA A 131 4.15 28.53 -1.09
C ALA A 131 3.81 27.89 -2.43
N ALA A 132 3.80 26.55 -2.50
CA ALA A 132 3.51 25.80 -3.73
C ALA A 132 2.05 25.87 -4.19
N ILE A 133 1.11 26.09 -3.23
CA ILE A 133 -0.33 26.11 -3.53
C ILE A 133 -0.92 27.53 -3.52
N ALA A 134 -0.09 28.56 -3.27
CA ALA A 134 -0.55 29.93 -3.28
C ALA A 134 -1.24 30.28 -4.60
N ASP A 135 -2.48 30.79 -4.50
CA ASP A 135 -3.32 31.22 -5.65
C ASP A 135 -3.68 30.11 -6.66
N THR A 136 -3.47 28.81 -6.32
CA THR A 136 -3.75 27.66 -7.22
C THR A 136 -4.94 26.81 -6.74
N TYR A 137 -6.12 27.44 -6.61
CA TYR A 137 -7.32 26.71 -6.16
C TYR A 137 -8.30 26.51 -7.33
N PRO A 138 -9.01 25.36 -7.40
CA PRO A 138 -8.89 24.20 -6.52
C PRO A 138 -7.55 23.45 -6.71
N THR A 139 -7.01 22.88 -5.61
CA THR A 139 -5.78 22.07 -5.63
C THR A 139 -6.02 20.70 -5.00
N VAL A 140 -5.17 19.71 -5.32
CA VAL A 140 -5.21 18.38 -4.73
C VAL A 140 -3.94 18.15 -3.93
N LEU A 141 -4.09 17.89 -2.64
CA LEU A 141 -2.99 17.62 -1.72
C LEU A 141 -2.93 16.11 -1.43
N LYS A 142 -1.74 15.53 -1.57
CA LYS A 142 -1.54 14.08 -1.39
C LYS A 142 -0.35 13.83 -0.48
N PHE A 143 -0.59 13.22 0.67
CA PHE A 143 0.48 12.70 1.52
C PHE A 143 1.25 11.59 0.76
N ASP A 144 2.59 11.68 0.75
CA ASP A 144 3.44 10.67 0.13
C ASP A 144 3.66 9.50 1.07
N GLY A 145 3.01 8.39 0.78
CA GLY A 145 3.04 7.17 1.56
C GLY A 145 1.71 6.42 1.55
N LEU A 146 1.72 5.25 2.18
CA LEU A 146 0.52 4.44 2.38
C LEU A 146 -0.35 5.09 3.48
N ALA A 147 -1.54 5.54 3.10
CA ALA A 147 -2.48 6.21 4.01
C ALA A 147 -3.90 5.61 3.92
N ALA A 148 -4.04 4.38 3.40
CA ALA A 148 -5.31 3.64 3.28
C ALA A 148 -6.46 4.50 2.68
N GLY A 149 -6.15 5.26 1.62
CA GLY A 149 -7.10 6.13 0.95
C GLY A 149 -7.42 7.46 1.66
N LYS A 150 -6.82 7.73 2.83
CA LYS A 150 -7.13 8.94 3.64
C LYS A 150 -6.11 10.07 3.47
N GLY A 151 -5.01 9.83 2.79
CA GLY A 151 -3.93 10.79 2.60
C GLY A 151 -4.10 11.71 1.37
N VAL A 152 -5.33 11.92 0.90
CA VAL A 152 -5.64 12.80 -0.25
C VAL A 152 -6.77 13.74 0.12
N ALA A 153 -6.60 15.02 -0.19
CA ALA A 153 -7.63 16.05 -0.04
C ALA A 153 -7.76 16.85 -1.34
N VAL A 154 -9.00 17.03 -1.78
CA VAL A 154 -9.34 18.03 -2.80
C VAL A 154 -9.72 19.30 -2.07
N CYS A 155 -8.95 20.36 -2.28
CA CYS A 155 -9.07 21.62 -1.54
C CYS A 155 -9.63 22.69 -2.50
N PRO A 156 -10.90 23.06 -2.37
CA PRO A 156 -11.51 24.10 -3.20
C PRO A 156 -11.00 25.51 -2.89
N ASP A 157 -10.44 25.73 -1.71
CA ASP A 157 -10.02 27.02 -1.20
C ASP A 157 -8.80 26.91 -0.26
N GLU A 158 -8.21 28.04 0.07
CA GLU A 158 -7.04 28.14 0.95
C GLU A 158 -7.31 27.54 2.33
N LYS A 159 -8.49 27.78 2.91
CA LYS A 159 -8.82 27.30 4.24
C LYS A 159 -8.75 25.77 4.32
N SER A 160 -9.41 25.09 3.40
CA SER A 160 -9.42 23.62 3.35
C SER A 160 -8.01 23.03 3.10
N ALA A 161 -7.19 23.74 2.32
CA ALA A 161 -5.81 23.35 2.09
C ALA A 161 -4.96 23.50 3.36
N LEU A 162 -5.04 24.63 4.05
CA LEU A 162 -4.32 24.87 5.32
C LEU A 162 -4.74 23.88 6.42
N ASP A 163 -6.02 23.54 6.51
CA ASP A 163 -6.52 22.55 7.46
C ASP A 163 -5.85 21.18 7.20
N PHE A 164 -5.79 20.73 5.94
CA PHE A 164 -5.14 19.46 5.60
C PHE A 164 -3.61 19.50 5.77
N LEU A 165 -2.96 20.61 5.41
CA LEU A 165 -1.53 20.79 5.65
C LEU A 165 -1.16 20.72 7.13
N ASN A 166 -2.02 21.27 8.00
CA ASN A 166 -1.85 21.17 9.45
C ASN A 166 -1.94 19.71 9.92
N GLU A 167 -2.92 18.94 9.43
CA GLU A 167 -3.02 17.50 9.74
C GLU A 167 -1.74 16.73 9.35
N VAL A 168 -1.15 17.07 8.18
CA VAL A 168 0.05 16.39 7.66
C VAL A 168 1.31 16.79 8.44
N PHE A 169 1.60 18.09 8.52
CA PHE A 169 2.92 18.56 8.96
C PHE A 169 2.96 18.86 10.47
N THR A 170 1.86 19.30 11.06
CA THR A 170 1.81 19.69 12.48
C THR A 170 1.34 18.53 13.34
N GLU A 171 0.19 17.96 13.02
CA GLU A 171 -0.40 16.86 13.79
C GLU A 171 0.25 15.51 13.46
N LYS A 172 0.95 15.41 12.30
CA LYS A 172 1.60 14.19 11.80
C LYS A 172 0.66 12.99 11.76
N ARG A 173 -0.60 13.24 11.36
CA ARG A 173 -1.68 12.23 11.34
C ARG A 173 -1.31 10.97 10.54
N PHE A 174 -0.50 11.10 9.49
CA PHE A 174 -0.06 10.01 8.63
C PHE A 174 1.37 9.54 8.93
N GLY A 175 2.01 10.08 9.99
CA GLY A 175 3.42 9.88 10.29
C GLY A 175 4.33 10.90 9.59
N PRO A 176 5.66 10.72 9.69
CA PRO A 176 6.62 11.56 8.98
C PRO A 176 6.56 11.27 7.49
N GLY A 177 6.59 12.30 6.66
CA GLY A 177 6.54 12.15 5.22
C GLY A 177 6.50 13.48 4.48
N ARG A 178 6.44 13.41 3.17
CA ARG A 178 6.30 14.53 2.25
C ARG A 178 4.87 14.64 1.73
N LEU A 179 4.62 15.69 1.01
CA LEU A 179 3.33 15.97 0.41
C LEU A 179 3.52 16.37 -1.06
N LEU A 180 2.61 15.96 -1.92
CA LEU A 180 2.48 16.49 -3.28
C LEU A 180 1.31 17.46 -3.33
N GLY A 181 1.56 18.69 -3.80
CA GLY A 181 0.53 19.59 -4.26
C GLY A 181 0.33 19.42 -5.76
N GLU A 182 -0.88 19.12 -6.20
CA GLU A 182 -1.20 18.86 -7.60
C GLU A 182 -2.29 19.81 -8.10
N GLU A 183 -2.25 20.14 -9.40
CA GLU A 183 -3.37 20.77 -10.06
C GLU A 183 -4.62 19.87 -9.98
N CYS A 184 -5.79 20.48 -9.83
CA CYS A 184 -7.05 19.77 -9.88
C CYS A 184 -7.49 19.61 -11.34
N LEU A 185 -7.45 18.36 -11.84
CA LEU A 185 -8.00 18.04 -13.16
C LEU A 185 -9.53 17.91 -13.03
N ILE A 186 -10.27 18.77 -13.73
CA ILE A 186 -11.73 18.79 -13.77
C ILE A 186 -12.21 18.18 -15.08
#